data_75f2639e99c2c08257214211cda41c37
#
_entry.id   75f2639e99c2c08257214211cda41c37
#
_cell.length_a   1.000
_cell.length_b   1.000
_cell.length_c   1.000
_cell.angle_alpha   90.00
_cell.angle_beta   90.00
_cell.angle_gamma   90.00
#
_symmetry.space_group_name_H-M   'P 1'
#
loop_
_entity.id
_entity.type
_entity.pdbx_description
1 polymer ?
#
loop_
_entity_poly.entity_id
_entity_poly.type
_entity_poly.pdbx_seq_one_letter_code
_entity_poly.pdbx_strand_id
1 'polypeptide(L)'
;MDTIILGIESSCDDTSAAVIKNGVLLSSVIASQAVHEAYGGVVPELASRAHQQNIVPVVHEALKRAGVTKEQLSAVAFTRGPGLMGSLLVGVSFAKGFARALDIPMVEVNHLQGHVLAHFIKESEDDHDQPAYPFICLLVSGGNSQIIRVNAYNDMEVLGQTIDDAAGEAIDKCSKVMGLGYPGGPIIDKLARQGNPKAFTFSKPHIPGYDYSFSGLKTSFLYSLRDWVKEDSDFIEHHKTDLAASLEHTIVDILMDKLRKVVKDTGITEVAVAGGVSANNGLRNAFHEHAQKYGWKIYIPKFGYTTDNAAMIAITGYFKYLDKDFCSIDKPAYSRVTIK
;
A
#
# COMPACT_ATOMS: atom_id res chain seq x y z
N MET A 1 -19.88 -19.18 17.92
CA MET A 1 -19.71 -17.79 18.43
C MET A 1 -19.18 -16.95 17.31
N ASP A 2 -19.63 -15.71 17.19
CA ASP A 2 -19.10 -14.78 16.19
C ASP A 2 -17.65 -14.42 16.52
N THR A 3 -16.80 -14.34 15.51
CA THR A 3 -15.42 -13.86 15.64
C THR A 3 -15.36 -12.39 15.21
N ILE A 4 -15.08 -11.50 16.16
CA ILE A 4 -15.06 -10.04 15.93
C ILE A 4 -13.64 -9.52 16.19
N ILE A 5 -13.00 -8.99 15.17
CA ILE A 5 -11.61 -8.50 15.21
C ILE A 5 -11.60 -6.98 15.07
N LEU A 6 -10.96 -6.29 16.01
CA LEU A 6 -10.58 -4.88 15.89
C LEU A 6 -9.20 -4.80 15.24
N GLY A 7 -9.09 -4.19 14.07
CA GLY A 7 -7.83 -3.86 13.42
C GLY A 7 -7.39 -2.43 13.74
N ILE A 8 -6.08 -2.23 13.95
CA ILE A 8 -5.46 -0.93 14.20
C ILE A 8 -4.25 -0.75 13.28
N GLU A 9 -4.25 0.34 12.52
CA GLU A 9 -3.15 0.73 11.64
C GLU A 9 -2.61 2.11 12.05
N SER A 10 -1.28 2.21 12.19
CA SER A 10 -0.58 3.44 12.54
C SER A 10 0.88 3.45 12.04
N SER A 11 1.17 2.79 10.92
CA SER A 11 2.57 2.58 10.48
C SER A 11 3.25 3.83 9.90
N CYS A 12 2.49 4.80 9.41
CA CYS A 12 3.01 5.99 8.75
C CYS A 12 2.36 7.26 9.30
N ASP A 13 1.44 7.88 8.57
CA ASP A 13 0.76 9.13 8.93
C ASP A 13 -0.75 8.96 9.14
N ASP A 14 -1.38 7.95 8.59
CA ASP A 14 -2.80 7.68 8.80
C ASP A 14 -3.05 6.86 10.07
N THR A 15 -3.96 7.36 10.93
CA THR A 15 -4.46 6.59 12.07
C THR A 15 -5.77 5.94 11.66
N SER A 16 -5.85 4.61 11.69
CA SER A 16 -7.11 3.95 11.35
C SER A 16 -7.47 2.79 12.27
N ALA A 17 -8.78 2.53 12.37
CA ALA A 17 -9.35 1.38 13.03
C ALA A 17 -10.50 0.80 12.21
N ALA A 18 -10.63 -0.53 12.22
CA ALA A 18 -11.68 -1.23 11.50
C ALA A 18 -12.18 -2.42 12.32
N VAL A 19 -13.44 -2.78 12.13
CA VAL A 19 -14.06 -3.94 12.78
C VAL A 19 -14.50 -4.92 11.71
N ILE A 20 -14.03 -6.16 11.82
CA ILE A 20 -14.45 -7.29 10.99
C ILE A 20 -15.19 -8.31 11.88
N LYS A 21 -16.31 -8.82 11.36
CA LYS A 21 -17.08 -9.90 11.97
C LYS A 21 -17.16 -11.09 11.00
N ASN A 22 -16.64 -12.25 11.38
CA ASN A 22 -16.64 -13.47 10.57
C ASN A 22 -16.07 -13.27 9.15
N GLY A 23 -15.04 -12.41 9.01
CA GLY A 23 -14.43 -12.07 7.72
C GLY A 23 -15.13 -10.94 6.94
N VAL A 24 -16.27 -10.43 7.41
CA VAL A 24 -17.02 -9.32 6.78
C VAL A 24 -16.71 -8.00 7.50
N LEU A 25 -16.38 -6.97 6.73
CA LEU A 25 -16.11 -5.63 7.24
C LEU A 25 -17.39 -4.95 7.71
N LEU A 26 -17.44 -4.58 9.00
CA LEU A 26 -18.55 -3.83 9.57
C LEU A 26 -18.29 -2.31 9.58
N SER A 27 -17.05 -1.91 9.79
CA SER A 27 -16.67 -0.50 9.80
C SER A 27 -15.18 -0.32 9.48
N SER A 28 -14.85 0.82 8.87
CA SER A 28 -13.48 1.31 8.69
C SER A 28 -13.48 2.83 8.90
N VAL A 29 -12.59 3.32 9.74
CA VAL A 29 -12.44 4.75 10.08
C VAL A 29 -10.97 5.12 9.94
N ILE A 30 -10.71 6.19 9.20
CA ILE A 30 -9.37 6.71 8.93
C ILE A 30 -9.34 8.18 9.33
N ALA A 31 -8.32 8.58 10.08
CA ALA A 31 -7.98 9.96 10.37
C ALA A 31 -6.65 10.29 9.69
N SER A 32 -6.73 10.97 8.55
CA SER A 32 -5.56 11.39 7.76
C SER A 32 -4.95 12.68 8.29
N GLN A 33 -3.65 12.86 8.03
CA GLN A 33 -2.85 13.98 8.54
C GLN A 33 -2.42 14.90 7.40
N ALA A 34 -3.30 15.81 6.94
CA ALA A 34 -3.02 16.77 5.87
C ALA A 34 -1.85 17.73 6.17
N VAL A 35 -1.41 17.84 7.42
CA VAL A 35 -0.28 18.69 7.82
C VAL A 35 1.01 18.37 7.06
N HIS A 36 1.20 17.15 6.64
CA HIS A 36 2.41 16.68 5.94
C HIS A 36 2.55 17.26 4.52
N GLU A 37 1.45 17.68 3.90
CA GLU A 37 1.46 18.35 2.59
C GLU A 37 2.31 19.63 2.61
N ALA A 38 2.20 20.38 3.69
CA ALA A 38 2.95 21.64 3.87
C ALA A 38 4.48 21.43 3.97
N TYR A 39 4.91 20.24 4.35
CA TYR A 39 6.34 19.88 4.48
C TYR A 39 6.89 19.12 3.27
N GLY A 40 6.05 18.80 2.30
CA GLY A 40 6.45 18.03 1.11
C GLY A 40 6.88 16.60 1.43
N GLY A 41 6.30 15.98 2.47
CA GLY A 41 6.54 14.61 2.92
C GLY A 41 6.23 14.40 4.39
N VAL A 42 6.15 13.16 4.83
CA VAL A 42 5.81 12.81 6.22
C VAL A 42 6.91 13.25 7.18
N VAL A 43 6.53 13.99 8.23
CA VAL A 43 7.40 14.37 9.34
C VAL A 43 7.13 13.42 10.52
N PRO A 44 8.06 12.50 10.85
CA PRO A 44 7.79 11.39 11.79
C PRO A 44 7.33 11.81 13.18
N GLU A 45 7.86 12.92 13.69
CA GLU A 45 7.47 13.44 15.01
C GLU A 45 6.02 13.98 15.01
N LEU A 46 5.63 14.71 13.97
CA LEU A 46 4.25 15.18 13.82
C LEU A 46 3.28 14.00 13.65
N ALA A 47 3.66 13.01 12.85
CA ALA A 47 2.88 11.81 12.65
C ALA A 47 2.61 11.08 13.98
N SER A 48 3.63 10.82 14.78
CA SER A 48 3.47 10.13 16.07
C SER A 48 2.59 10.90 17.07
N ARG A 49 2.70 12.24 17.12
CA ARG A 49 1.84 13.08 17.96
C ARG A 49 0.38 13.05 17.53
N ALA A 50 0.13 13.08 16.22
CA ALA A 50 -1.23 12.99 15.69
C ALA A 50 -1.85 11.60 15.98
N HIS A 51 -1.08 10.50 15.86
CA HIS A 51 -1.55 9.18 16.26
C HIS A 51 -2.00 9.13 17.73
N GLN A 52 -1.22 9.75 18.65
CA GLN A 52 -1.61 9.82 20.08
C GLN A 52 -2.95 10.53 20.29
N GLN A 53 -3.23 11.57 19.51
CA GLN A 53 -4.49 12.31 19.61
C GLN A 53 -5.67 11.55 18.96
N ASN A 54 -5.41 10.84 17.86
CA ASN A 54 -6.46 10.26 17.02
C ASN A 54 -6.85 8.83 17.40
N ILE A 55 -5.95 8.04 18.01
CA ILE A 55 -6.17 6.59 18.16
C ILE A 55 -7.41 6.25 18.99
N VAL A 56 -7.64 6.95 20.09
CA VAL A 56 -8.82 6.71 20.96
C VAL A 56 -10.12 7.07 20.23
N PRO A 57 -10.30 8.29 19.67
CA PRO A 57 -11.53 8.65 18.96
C PRO A 57 -11.76 7.79 17.72
N VAL A 58 -10.71 7.40 16.98
CA VAL A 58 -10.83 6.55 15.79
C VAL A 58 -11.33 5.14 16.17
N VAL A 59 -10.76 4.53 17.20
CA VAL A 59 -11.22 3.22 17.71
C VAL A 59 -12.65 3.31 18.24
N HIS A 60 -12.99 4.35 19.01
CA HIS A 60 -14.35 4.55 19.49
C HIS A 60 -15.36 4.65 18.35
N GLU A 61 -15.05 5.46 17.33
CA GLU A 61 -15.95 5.65 16.18
C GLU A 61 -16.07 4.37 15.34
N ALA A 62 -14.98 3.59 15.19
CA ALA A 62 -15.02 2.30 14.48
C ALA A 62 -15.96 1.31 15.18
N LEU A 63 -15.86 1.15 16.51
CA LEU A 63 -16.77 0.30 17.28
C LEU A 63 -18.21 0.77 17.19
N LYS A 64 -18.44 2.08 17.32
CA LYS A 64 -19.78 2.69 17.23
C LYS A 64 -20.42 2.44 15.88
N ARG A 65 -19.70 2.65 14.75
CA ARG A 65 -20.22 2.40 13.40
C ARG A 65 -20.48 0.93 13.15
N ALA A 66 -19.68 0.05 13.72
CA ALA A 66 -19.89 -1.39 13.65
C ALA A 66 -21.09 -1.87 14.49
N GLY A 67 -21.63 -1.06 15.39
CA GLY A 67 -22.64 -1.48 16.36
C GLY A 67 -22.13 -2.53 17.36
N VAL A 68 -20.83 -2.51 17.67
CA VAL A 68 -20.13 -3.50 18.50
C VAL A 68 -19.61 -2.83 19.76
N THR A 69 -19.79 -3.48 20.91
CA THR A 69 -19.13 -3.05 22.16
C THR A 69 -17.73 -3.68 22.27
N LYS A 70 -16.87 -3.07 23.05
CA LYS A 70 -15.49 -3.59 23.25
C LYS A 70 -15.46 -4.97 23.91
N GLU A 71 -16.47 -5.30 24.71
CA GLU A 71 -16.62 -6.59 25.39
C GLU A 71 -16.98 -7.74 24.41
N GLN A 72 -17.46 -7.43 23.21
CA GLN A 72 -17.78 -8.40 22.18
C GLN A 72 -16.59 -8.77 21.30
N LEU A 73 -15.48 -8.06 21.44
CA LEU A 73 -14.27 -8.32 20.64
C LEU A 73 -13.65 -9.67 20.99
N SER A 74 -13.28 -10.42 19.96
CA SER A 74 -12.55 -11.69 20.10
C SER A 74 -11.04 -11.49 20.17
N ALA A 75 -10.51 -10.47 19.49
CA ALA A 75 -9.08 -10.11 19.52
C ALA A 75 -8.85 -8.68 19.00
N VAL A 76 -7.64 -8.16 19.28
CA VAL A 76 -7.10 -6.94 18.67
C VAL A 76 -5.97 -7.29 17.74
N ALA A 77 -6.12 -6.97 16.44
CA ALA A 77 -5.08 -7.02 15.45
C ALA A 77 -4.42 -5.65 15.27
N PHE A 78 -3.12 -5.58 15.18
CA PHE A 78 -2.41 -4.32 15.06
C PHE A 78 -1.17 -4.43 14.18
N THR A 79 -0.85 -3.35 13.49
CA THR A 79 0.39 -3.28 12.71
C THR A 79 1.58 -3.22 13.64
N ARG A 80 2.40 -4.27 13.61
CA ARG A 80 3.66 -4.33 14.34
C ARG A 80 4.80 -3.67 13.57
N GLY A 81 4.69 -3.63 12.23
CA GLY A 81 5.65 -3.07 11.28
C GLY A 81 5.56 -3.76 9.91
N PRO A 82 6.38 -3.34 8.94
CA PRO A 82 7.30 -2.19 9.00
C PRO A 82 6.57 -0.84 9.03
N GLY A 83 7.33 0.24 9.37
CA GLY A 83 6.80 1.60 9.38
C GLY A 83 7.67 2.58 10.19
N LEU A 84 7.15 3.78 10.41
CA LEU A 84 7.80 4.80 11.23
C LEU A 84 7.73 4.40 12.71
N MET A 85 8.89 4.24 13.35
CA MET A 85 8.96 3.70 14.71
C MET A 85 8.07 4.47 15.72
N GLY A 86 8.08 5.81 15.68
CA GLY A 86 7.26 6.64 16.58
C GLY A 86 5.76 6.40 16.39
N SER A 87 5.31 6.29 15.14
CA SER A 87 3.93 6.00 14.77
C SER A 87 3.51 4.58 15.19
N LEU A 88 4.33 3.58 14.87
CA LEU A 88 4.12 2.18 15.28
C LEU A 88 4.00 2.03 16.79
N LEU A 89 4.87 2.71 17.57
CA LEU A 89 4.85 2.62 19.02
C LEU A 89 3.53 3.09 19.62
N VAL A 90 2.85 4.06 19.03
CA VAL A 90 1.53 4.51 19.49
C VAL A 90 0.50 3.40 19.32
N GLY A 91 0.35 2.86 18.09
CA GLY A 91 -0.62 1.81 17.81
C GLY A 91 -0.35 0.52 18.57
N VAL A 92 0.91 0.08 18.59
CA VAL A 92 1.33 -1.14 19.32
C VAL A 92 1.07 -1.00 20.82
N SER A 93 1.42 0.14 21.45
CA SER A 93 1.21 0.36 22.90
C SER A 93 -0.28 0.43 23.23
N PHE A 94 -1.07 1.13 22.39
CA PHE A 94 -2.51 1.18 22.56
C PHE A 94 -3.14 -0.21 22.45
N ALA A 95 -2.82 -0.96 21.39
CA ALA A 95 -3.37 -2.30 21.17
C ALA A 95 -3.06 -3.26 22.33
N LYS A 96 -1.82 -3.23 22.85
CA LYS A 96 -1.40 -4.02 24.01
C LYS A 96 -2.18 -3.65 25.27
N GLY A 97 -2.28 -2.36 25.58
CA GLY A 97 -3.02 -1.88 26.75
C GLY A 97 -4.51 -2.21 26.66
N PHE A 98 -5.10 -2.04 25.48
CA PHE A 98 -6.50 -2.29 25.21
C PHE A 98 -6.85 -3.79 25.30
N ALA A 99 -6.07 -4.65 24.64
CA ALA A 99 -6.27 -6.10 24.70
C ALA A 99 -6.07 -6.65 26.12
N ARG A 100 -5.05 -6.15 26.84
CA ARG A 100 -4.79 -6.56 28.22
C ARG A 100 -5.92 -6.17 29.18
N ALA A 101 -6.51 -4.98 28.98
CA ALA A 101 -7.63 -4.52 29.81
C ALA A 101 -8.91 -5.35 29.61
N LEU A 102 -9.08 -5.94 28.43
CA LEU A 102 -10.23 -6.77 28.07
C LEU A 102 -9.97 -8.28 28.25
N ASP A 103 -8.75 -8.66 28.58
CA ASP A 103 -8.29 -10.05 28.68
C ASP A 103 -8.55 -10.87 27.40
N ILE A 104 -8.29 -10.24 26.23
CA ILE A 104 -8.46 -10.85 24.91
C ILE A 104 -7.12 -11.01 24.18
N PRO A 105 -7.00 -11.95 23.23
CA PRO A 105 -5.79 -12.17 22.44
C PRO A 105 -5.36 -10.95 21.64
N MET A 106 -4.05 -10.84 21.41
CA MET A 106 -3.41 -9.90 20.50
C MET A 106 -2.89 -10.62 19.26
N VAL A 107 -3.09 -10.00 18.10
CA VAL A 107 -2.62 -10.51 16.81
C VAL A 107 -1.73 -9.47 16.16
N GLU A 108 -0.44 -9.79 16.05
CA GLU A 108 0.49 -8.94 15.30
C GLU A 108 0.34 -9.13 13.79
N VAL A 109 0.35 -8.03 13.05
CA VAL A 109 0.25 -8.03 11.60
C VAL A 109 1.44 -7.33 10.97
N ASN A 110 1.99 -7.94 9.93
CA ASN A 110 2.93 -7.28 9.03
C ASN A 110 2.16 -6.38 8.07
N HIS A 111 2.48 -5.09 8.04
CA HIS A 111 1.83 -4.08 7.22
C HIS A 111 1.77 -4.46 5.72
N LEU A 112 2.88 -5.00 5.19
CA LEU A 112 2.95 -5.40 3.79
C LEU A 112 2.08 -6.63 3.48
N GLN A 113 2.00 -7.62 4.40
CA GLN A 113 1.03 -8.71 4.31
C GLN A 113 -0.40 -8.18 4.35
N GLY A 114 -0.67 -7.17 5.18
CA GLY A 114 -1.96 -6.49 5.21
C GLY A 114 -2.39 -6.01 3.83
N HIS A 115 -1.53 -5.27 3.14
CA HIS A 115 -1.82 -4.82 1.77
C HIS A 115 -2.12 -5.97 0.79
N VAL A 116 -1.35 -7.04 0.84
CA VAL A 116 -1.56 -8.22 -0.01
C VAL A 116 -2.90 -8.88 0.30
N LEU A 117 -3.23 -9.02 1.60
CA LEU A 117 -4.46 -9.68 2.04
C LEU A 117 -5.69 -8.78 2.02
N ALA A 118 -5.55 -7.48 1.68
CA ALA A 118 -6.68 -6.59 1.47
C ALA A 118 -7.67 -7.10 0.39
N HIS A 119 -7.21 -7.94 -0.54
CA HIS A 119 -8.07 -8.61 -1.53
C HIS A 119 -9.07 -9.61 -0.93
N PHE A 120 -8.91 -9.97 0.32
CA PHE A 120 -9.82 -10.89 1.04
C PHE A 120 -10.84 -10.16 1.92
N ILE A 121 -10.84 -8.82 1.94
CA ILE A 121 -11.84 -8.03 2.65
C ILE A 121 -13.19 -8.23 1.96
N LYS A 122 -14.18 -8.70 2.71
CA LYS A 122 -15.57 -8.83 2.27
C LYS A 122 -16.40 -7.66 2.81
N GLU A 123 -17.19 -7.03 1.97
CA GLU A 123 -18.17 -6.02 2.38
C GLU A 123 -19.57 -6.63 2.62
N SER A 124 -19.78 -7.86 2.15
CA SER A 124 -20.96 -8.68 2.39
C SER A 124 -20.59 -10.16 2.40
N GLU A 125 -21.51 -11.03 2.89
CA GLU A 125 -21.29 -12.48 2.87
C GLU A 125 -21.19 -13.05 1.44
N ASP A 126 -21.84 -12.40 0.47
CA ASP A 126 -21.86 -12.80 -0.94
C ASP A 126 -20.65 -12.31 -1.75
N ASP A 127 -19.71 -11.61 -1.13
CA ASP A 127 -18.51 -11.10 -1.82
C ASP A 127 -17.49 -12.24 -1.96
N HIS A 128 -17.34 -12.75 -3.20
CA HIS A 128 -16.49 -13.90 -3.53
C HIS A 128 -15.39 -13.58 -4.55
N ASP A 129 -15.22 -12.32 -4.94
CA ASP A 129 -14.17 -11.91 -5.90
C ASP A 129 -12.81 -11.80 -5.21
N GLN A 130 -12.23 -12.95 -4.89
CA GLN A 130 -10.96 -13.09 -4.18
C GLN A 130 -9.98 -13.94 -4.98
N PRO A 131 -8.65 -13.64 -4.94
CA PRO A 131 -7.67 -14.47 -5.62
C PRO A 131 -7.60 -15.88 -5.03
N ALA A 132 -7.48 -16.86 -5.91
CA ALA A 132 -7.20 -18.24 -5.49
C ALA A 132 -5.69 -18.42 -5.28
N TYR A 133 -5.31 -19.15 -4.25
CA TYR A 133 -3.91 -19.52 -4.02
C TYR A 133 -3.45 -20.63 -4.98
N PRO A 134 -2.21 -20.62 -5.48
CA PRO A 134 -1.28 -19.53 -5.38
C PRO A 134 -1.58 -18.39 -6.36
N PHE A 135 -1.28 -17.15 -6.00
CA PHE A 135 -1.36 -16.01 -6.90
C PHE A 135 -0.11 -15.14 -6.85
N ILE A 136 0.10 -14.31 -7.88
CA ILE A 136 1.17 -13.33 -7.93
C ILE A 136 0.62 -11.96 -7.51
N CYS A 137 1.25 -11.31 -6.55
CA CYS A 137 0.88 -9.95 -6.13
C CYS A 137 2.00 -8.96 -6.46
N LEU A 138 1.67 -7.92 -7.22
CA LEU A 138 2.50 -6.74 -7.38
C LEU A 138 2.18 -5.76 -6.26
N LEU A 139 3.03 -5.71 -5.23
CA LEU A 139 2.92 -4.78 -4.12
C LEU A 139 3.73 -3.52 -4.43
N VAL A 140 3.05 -2.39 -4.63
CA VAL A 140 3.65 -1.10 -4.98
C VAL A 140 3.10 0.04 -4.14
N SER A 141 3.97 0.73 -3.40
CA SER A 141 3.64 1.83 -2.49
C SER A 141 4.71 2.92 -2.53
N GLY A 142 4.60 3.92 -1.65
CA GLY A 142 5.64 4.95 -1.46
C GLY A 142 6.99 4.37 -1.08
N GLY A 143 7.04 3.32 -0.26
CA GLY A 143 8.28 2.74 0.25
C GLY A 143 8.61 1.34 -0.27
N ASN A 144 7.73 0.70 -1.05
CA ASN A 144 7.91 -0.69 -1.47
C ASN A 144 7.53 -0.90 -2.94
N SER A 145 8.33 -1.72 -3.63
CA SER A 145 8.01 -2.25 -4.96
C SER A 145 8.49 -3.69 -5.01
N GLN A 146 7.55 -4.65 -4.90
CA GLN A 146 7.84 -6.08 -4.78
C GLN A 146 6.90 -6.91 -5.66
N ILE A 147 7.39 -8.02 -6.19
CA ILE A 147 6.58 -9.10 -6.76
C ILE A 147 6.61 -10.26 -5.78
N ILE A 148 5.44 -10.67 -5.33
CA ILE A 148 5.26 -11.67 -4.28
C ILE A 148 4.47 -12.84 -4.83
N ARG A 149 4.95 -14.06 -4.64
CA ARG A 149 4.16 -15.27 -4.79
C ARG A 149 3.47 -15.55 -3.45
N VAL A 150 2.16 -15.63 -3.48
CA VAL A 150 1.32 -15.89 -2.30
C VAL A 150 0.79 -17.30 -2.40
N ASN A 151 1.36 -18.21 -1.62
CA ASN A 151 0.96 -19.62 -1.58
C ASN A 151 -0.19 -19.86 -0.59
N ALA A 152 -0.22 -19.06 0.48
CA ALA A 152 -1.26 -19.02 1.50
C ALA A 152 -1.20 -17.65 2.22
N TYR A 153 -2.17 -17.33 3.09
CA TYR A 153 -2.16 -16.06 3.84
C TYR A 153 -0.91 -15.90 4.73
N ASN A 154 -0.30 -16.98 5.15
CA ASN A 154 0.90 -17.05 6.00
C ASN A 154 2.15 -17.58 5.28
N ASP A 155 2.08 -17.80 3.97
CA ASP A 155 3.19 -18.29 3.14
C ASP A 155 3.34 -17.40 1.90
N MET A 156 4.27 -16.46 1.97
CA MET A 156 4.53 -15.47 0.94
C MET A 156 6.03 -15.44 0.60
N GLU A 157 6.35 -15.47 -0.68
CA GLU A 157 7.72 -15.43 -1.18
C GLU A 157 7.94 -14.21 -2.06
N VAL A 158 8.90 -13.37 -1.71
CA VAL A 158 9.33 -12.23 -2.54
C VAL A 158 10.19 -12.76 -3.68
N LEU A 159 9.67 -12.70 -4.90
CA LEU A 159 10.36 -13.14 -6.13
C LEU A 159 11.28 -12.06 -6.70
N GLY A 160 10.89 -10.79 -6.54
CA GLY A 160 11.67 -9.63 -6.98
C GLY A 160 11.26 -8.39 -6.20
N GLN A 161 12.19 -7.46 -6.07
CA GLN A 161 11.96 -6.21 -5.35
C GLN A 161 12.80 -5.07 -5.92
N THR A 162 12.49 -3.83 -5.54
CA THR A 162 13.37 -2.72 -5.88
C THR A 162 14.69 -2.81 -5.12
N ILE A 163 15.78 -2.48 -5.81
CA ILE A 163 17.13 -2.42 -5.22
C ILE A 163 17.54 -1.01 -4.79
N ASP A 164 16.67 -0.03 -5.08
CA ASP A 164 16.87 1.39 -4.76
C ASP A 164 15.54 2.08 -4.39
N ASP A 165 15.17 3.17 -5.04
CA ASP A 165 13.90 3.87 -4.79
C ASP A 165 12.70 2.94 -5.09
N ALA A 166 11.60 3.09 -4.37
CA ALA A 166 10.32 2.47 -4.74
C ALA A 166 9.64 3.28 -5.85
N ALA A 167 8.67 2.66 -6.57
CA ALA A 167 7.94 3.32 -7.65
C ALA A 167 7.20 4.58 -7.18
N GLY A 168 6.51 4.52 -6.04
CA GLY A 168 5.82 5.69 -5.47
C GLY A 168 6.78 6.79 -5.07
N GLU A 169 7.92 6.45 -4.45
CA GLU A 169 8.97 7.41 -4.11
C GLU A 169 9.56 8.07 -5.36
N ALA A 170 9.75 7.33 -6.44
CA ALA A 170 10.22 7.87 -7.72
C ALA A 170 9.20 8.86 -8.31
N ILE A 171 7.91 8.55 -8.24
CA ILE A 171 6.82 9.46 -8.66
C ILE A 171 6.87 10.76 -7.84
N ASP A 172 6.93 10.66 -6.51
CA ASP A 172 6.95 11.82 -5.62
C ASP A 172 8.17 12.71 -5.86
N LYS A 173 9.35 12.11 -6.04
CA LYS A 173 10.59 12.83 -6.35
C LYS A 173 10.52 13.56 -7.69
N CYS A 174 9.99 12.93 -8.73
CA CYS A 174 9.81 13.56 -10.05
C CYS A 174 8.74 14.65 -10.01
N SER A 175 7.63 14.45 -9.31
CA SER A 175 6.61 15.46 -9.07
C SER A 175 7.19 16.70 -8.39
N LYS A 176 8.02 16.52 -7.36
CA LYS A 176 8.72 17.60 -6.67
C LYS A 176 9.67 18.37 -7.59
N VAL A 177 10.38 17.69 -8.48
CA VAL A 177 11.26 18.31 -9.49
C VAL A 177 10.46 19.17 -10.49
N MET A 178 9.22 18.75 -10.81
CA MET A 178 8.29 19.54 -11.63
C MET A 178 7.62 20.71 -10.87
N GLY A 179 7.84 20.84 -9.57
CA GLY A 179 7.17 21.87 -8.75
C GLY A 179 5.70 21.58 -8.46
N LEU A 180 5.24 20.33 -8.58
CA LEU A 180 3.81 19.96 -8.50
C LEU A 180 3.31 19.65 -7.07
N GLY A 181 4.18 19.65 -6.07
CA GLY A 181 3.79 19.40 -4.68
C GLY A 181 3.79 17.92 -4.26
N TYR A 182 3.18 17.66 -3.09
CA TYR A 182 3.11 16.35 -2.42
C TYR A 182 1.69 16.11 -1.88
N PRO A 183 1.16 14.84 -1.95
CA PRO A 183 1.75 13.66 -2.58
C PRO A 183 1.71 13.75 -4.12
N GLY A 184 2.80 13.33 -4.77
CA GLY A 184 2.98 13.44 -6.22
C GLY A 184 2.12 12.46 -7.01
N GLY A 185 1.86 11.28 -6.47
CA GLY A 185 1.12 10.20 -7.16
C GLY A 185 -0.22 10.65 -7.75
N PRO A 186 -1.15 11.16 -6.95
CA PRO A 186 -2.46 11.62 -7.45
C PRO A 186 -2.36 12.78 -8.45
N ILE A 187 -1.35 13.66 -8.29
CA ILE A 187 -1.15 14.82 -9.18
C ILE A 187 -0.66 14.34 -10.55
N ILE A 188 0.36 13.47 -10.57
CA ILE A 188 0.89 12.86 -11.81
C ILE A 188 -0.19 12.08 -12.54
N ASP A 189 -0.95 11.21 -11.85
CA ASP A 189 -2.05 10.42 -12.43
C ASP A 189 -3.12 11.33 -13.08
N LYS A 190 -3.49 12.44 -12.42
CA LYS A 190 -4.46 13.40 -12.96
C LYS A 190 -3.97 14.10 -14.21
N LEU A 191 -2.69 14.51 -14.24
CA LEU A 191 -2.08 15.20 -15.39
C LEU A 191 -1.85 14.21 -16.55
N ALA A 192 -1.39 13.00 -16.25
CA ALA A 192 -1.09 11.96 -17.24
C ALA A 192 -2.27 11.59 -18.13
N ARG A 193 -3.50 11.62 -17.57
CA ARG A 193 -4.73 11.37 -18.36
C ARG A 193 -4.98 12.37 -19.48
N GLN A 194 -4.31 13.53 -19.48
CA GLN A 194 -4.50 14.60 -20.44
C GLN A 194 -3.32 14.73 -21.40
N GLY A 195 -2.23 14.00 -21.14
CA GLY A 195 -0.98 14.09 -21.89
C GLY A 195 -0.73 12.92 -22.84
N ASN A 196 0.29 13.09 -23.68
CA ASN A 196 0.76 12.06 -24.59
C ASN A 196 1.87 11.22 -23.89
N PRO A 197 1.64 9.92 -23.62
CA PRO A 197 2.61 9.07 -22.94
C PRO A 197 3.88 8.77 -23.72
N LYS A 198 3.93 9.18 -25.02
CA LYS A 198 5.08 8.99 -25.91
C LYS A 198 5.75 10.30 -26.31
N ALA A 199 5.39 11.43 -25.68
CA ALA A 199 5.99 12.72 -25.97
C ALA A 199 7.47 12.79 -25.57
N PHE A 200 7.79 12.15 -24.44
CA PHE A 200 9.16 12.09 -23.91
C PHE A 200 9.58 10.66 -23.62
N THR A 201 10.87 10.39 -23.74
CA THR A 201 11.45 9.07 -23.46
C THR A 201 12.42 9.17 -22.29
N PHE A 202 12.20 8.36 -21.25
CA PHE A 202 13.08 8.29 -20.09
C PHE A 202 13.77 6.94 -20.01
N SER A 203 14.91 6.90 -19.32
CA SER A 203 15.70 5.68 -19.19
C SER A 203 14.95 4.61 -18.40
N LYS A 204 14.96 3.37 -18.95
CA LYS A 204 14.49 2.17 -18.24
C LYS A 204 15.72 1.38 -17.79
N PRO A 205 15.99 1.30 -16.47
CA PRO A 205 17.11 0.50 -15.98
C PRO A 205 16.95 -0.97 -16.36
N HIS A 206 18.04 -1.58 -16.86
CA HIS A 206 18.06 -3.01 -17.15
C HIS A 206 18.65 -3.78 -15.96
N ILE A 207 17.78 -4.36 -15.14
CA ILE A 207 18.15 -5.13 -13.96
C ILE A 207 17.92 -6.63 -14.25
N PRO A 208 18.86 -7.54 -13.94
CA PRO A 208 18.67 -8.97 -14.08
C PRO A 208 17.52 -9.51 -13.21
N GLY A 209 17.03 -10.70 -13.55
CA GLY A 209 16.00 -11.38 -12.75
C GLY A 209 14.66 -10.65 -12.75
N TYR A 210 14.04 -10.57 -11.56
CA TYR A 210 12.74 -9.94 -11.34
C TYR A 210 12.84 -8.63 -10.54
N ASP A 211 14.05 -8.21 -10.16
CA ASP A 211 14.25 -7.00 -9.39
C ASP A 211 14.00 -5.73 -10.21
N TYR A 212 13.69 -4.64 -9.52
CA TYR A 212 13.44 -3.31 -10.07
C TYR A 212 14.56 -2.33 -9.71
N SER A 213 14.65 -1.25 -10.48
CA SER A 213 15.38 -0.03 -10.13
C SER A 213 14.64 1.17 -10.70
N PHE A 214 14.53 2.24 -9.92
CA PHE A 214 13.91 3.50 -10.33
C PHE A 214 14.84 4.71 -10.22
N SER A 215 16.03 4.57 -9.59
CA SER A 215 16.97 5.68 -9.44
C SER A 215 17.54 6.18 -10.77
N GLY A 216 17.75 5.27 -11.74
CA GLY A 216 18.17 5.62 -13.10
C GLY A 216 17.11 6.43 -13.85
N LEU A 217 15.83 6.10 -13.70
CA LEU A 217 14.71 6.84 -14.26
C LEU A 217 14.66 8.27 -13.68
N LYS A 218 14.70 8.40 -12.33
CA LYS A 218 14.71 9.70 -11.66
C LYS A 218 15.84 10.59 -12.15
N THR A 219 17.04 10.04 -12.27
CA THR A 219 18.23 10.78 -12.74
C THR A 219 18.07 11.23 -14.19
N SER A 220 17.59 10.36 -15.07
CA SER A 220 17.29 10.66 -16.46
C SER A 220 16.25 11.78 -16.58
N PHE A 221 15.14 11.69 -15.82
CA PHE A 221 14.09 12.70 -15.77
C PHE A 221 14.64 14.06 -15.31
N LEU A 222 15.40 14.09 -14.21
CA LEU A 222 15.97 15.32 -13.65
C LEU A 222 16.91 16.01 -14.64
N TYR A 223 17.83 15.28 -15.29
CA TYR A 223 18.76 15.88 -16.22
C TYR A 223 18.09 16.36 -17.49
N SER A 224 17.18 15.57 -18.06
CA SER A 224 16.41 15.99 -19.22
C SER A 224 15.61 17.28 -18.94
N LEU A 225 14.91 17.32 -17.80
CA LEU A 225 14.13 18.49 -17.42
C LEU A 225 15.00 19.72 -17.22
N ARG A 226 16.15 19.59 -16.54
CA ARG A 226 17.11 20.67 -16.34
C ARG A 226 17.61 21.24 -17.65
N ASP A 227 17.87 20.39 -18.63
CA ASP A 227 18.41 20.83 -19.93
C ASP A 227 17.31 21.51 -20.77
N TRP A 228 16.08 21.02 -20.79
CA TRP A 228 14.94 21.67 -21.44
C TRP A 228 14.56 23.02 -20.81
N VAL A 229 14.57 23.15 -19.48
CA VAL A 229 14.29 24.41 -18.78
C VAL A 229 15.36 25.48 -19.03
N LYS A 230 16.61 25.11 -19.38
CA LYS A 230 17.63 26.09 -19.83
C LYS A 230 17.31 26.70 -21.18
N GLU A 231 16.66 25.94 -22.07
CA GLU A 231 16.26 26.39 -23.41
C GLU A 231 14.93 27.15 -23.38
N ASP A 232 13.98 26.71 -22.56
CA ASP A 232 12.67 27.34 -22.34
C ASP A 232 12.35 27.34 -20.85
N SER A 233 12.36 28.52 -20.21
CA SER A 233 12.06 28.67 -18.77
C SER A 233 10.67 28.21 -18.37
N ASP A 234 9.70 28.23 -19.29
CA ASP A 234 8.31 27.85 -19.09
C ASP A 234 8.02 26.41 -19.57
N PHE A 235 9.06 25.65 -19.93
CA PHE A 235 8.96 24.30 -20.48
C PHE A 235 8.05 23.37 -19.68
N ILE A 236 8.18 23.40 -18.34
CA ILE A 236 7.35 22.57 -17.45
C ILE A 236 5.87 22.92 -17.60
N GLU A 237 5.54 24.23 -17.61
CA GLU A 237 4.16 24.67 -17.73
C GLU A 237 3.55 24.30 -19.10
N HIS A 238 4.35 24.42 -20.19
CA HIS A 238 3.90 24.08 -21.53
C HIS A 238 3.70 22.57 -21.73
N HIS A 239 4.47 21.72 -21.00
CA HIS A 239 4.53 20.29 -21.24
C HIS A 239 4.17 19.42 -20.05
N LYS A 240 3.61 19.98 -18.96
CA LYS A 240 3.38 19.26 -17.70
C LYS A 240 2.53 18.00 -17.83
N THR A 241 1.52 18.00 -18.69
CA THR A 241 0.67 16.85 -18.93
C THR A 241 1.43 15.74 -19.68
N ASP A 242 2.22 16.11 -20.69
CA ASP A 242 3.01 15.15 -21.47
C ASP A 242 4.17 14.59 -20.67
N LEU A 243 4.81 15.42 -19.83
CA LEU A 243 5.85 14.98 -18.89
C LEU A 243 5.29 13.96 -17.89
N ALA A 244 4.14 14.27 -17.31
CA ALA A 244 3.46 13.38 -16.37
C ALA A 244 3.06 12.06 -17.04
N ALA A 245 2.47 12.12 -18.24
CA ALA A 245 2.05 10.94 -18.99
C ALA A 245 3.23 10.05 -19.39
N SER A 246 4.33 10.64 -19.85
CA SER A 246 5.53 9.90 -20.26
C SER A 246 6.27 9.29 -19.06
N LEU A 247 6.28 9.98 -17.90
CA LEU A 247 6.83 9.46 -16.64
C LEU A 247 6.02 8.27 -16.14
N GLU A 248 4.69 8.43 -16.02
CA GLU A 248 3.78 7.38 -15.59
C GLU A 248 3.90 6.14 -16.49
N HIS A 249 3.85 6.33 -17.80
CA HIS A 249 4.01 5.26 -18.78
C HIS A 249 5.32 4.50 -18.58
N THR A 250 6.43 5.21 -18.39
CA THR A 250 7.74 4.57 -18.17
C THR A 250 7.78 3.74 -16.89
N ILE A 251 7.19 4.24 -15.78
CA ILE A 251 7.13 3.52 -14.51
C ILE A 251 6.25 2.28 -14.64
N VAL A 252 5.07 2.43 -15.25
CA VAL A 252 4.14 1.31 -15.50
C VAL A 252 4.80 0.24 -16.36
N ASP A 253 5.50 0.62 -17.41
CA ASP A 253 6.24 -0.32 -18.27
C ASP A 253 7.32 -1.10 -17.50
N ILE A 254 8.10 -0.42 -16.63
CA ILE A 254 9.12 -1.08 -15.78
C ILE A 254 8.45 -2.14 -14.89
N LEU A 255 7.33 -1.79 -14.24
CA LEU A 255 6.60 -2.70 -13.36
C LEU A 255 6.02 -3.90 -14.12
N MET A 256 5.34 -3.64 -15.24
CA MET A 256 4.65 -4.68 -16.02
C MET A 256 5.60 -5.60 -16.76
N ASP A 257 6.77 -5.13 -17.19
CA ASP A 257 7.77 -5.98 -17.85
C ASP A 257 8.25 -7.11 -16.92
N LYS A 258 8.53 -6.79 -15.64
CA LYS A 258 8.95 -7.79 -14.66
C LYS A 258 7.79 -8.69 -14.21
N LEU A 259 6.61 -8.09 -13.97
CA LEU A 259 5.43 -8.86 -13.60
C LEU A 259 5.07 -9.89 -14.69
N ARG A 260 5.08 -9.48 -15.96
CA ARG A 260 4.85 -10.38 -17.11
C ARG A 260 5.87 -11.52 -17.14
N LYS A 261 7.15 -11.21 -16.88
CA LYS A 261 8.20 -12.23 -16.84
C LYS A 261 7.92 -13.25 -15.73
N VAL A 262 7.56 -12.80 -14.52
CA VAL A 262 7.23 -13.69 -13.39
C VAL A 262 6.03 -14.58 -13.72
N VAL A 263 4.94 -14.01 -14.24
CA VAL A 263 3.74 -14.78 -14.60
C VAL A 263 4.07 -15.85 -15.66
N LYS A 264 4.88 -15.50 -16.67
CA LYS A 264 5.32 -16.45 -17.70
C LYS A 264 6.18 -17.57 -17.11
N ASP A 265 7.14 -17.25 -16.24
CA ASP A 265 8.12 -18.20 -15.72
C ASP A 265 7.48 -19.13 -14.64
N THR A 266 6.49 -18.63 -13.88
CA THR A 266 5.78 -19.41 -12.86
C THR A 266 4.55 -20.16 -13.37
N GLY A 267 3.96 -19.70 -14.47
CA GLY A 267 2.69 -20.22 -14.99
C GLY A 267 1.45 -19.83 -14.15
N ILE A 268 1.61 -19.00 -13.10
CA ILE A 268 0.51 -18.54 -12.25
C ILE A 268 -0.17 -17.35 -12.93
N THR A 269 -1.44 -17.50 -13.30
CA THR A 269 -2.23 -16.48 -14.02
C THR A 269 -3.22 -15.71 -13.13
N GLU A 270 -3.36 -16.06 -11.87
CA GLU A 270 -4.06 -15.26 -10.84
C GLU A 270 -3.12 -14.13 -10.42
N VAL A 271 -3.44 -12.87 -10.74
CA VAL A 271 -2.52 -11.72 -10.58
C VAL A 271 -3.20 -10.57 -9.88
N ALA A 272 -2.66 -10.18 -8.74
CA ALA A 272 -3.17 -9.08 -7.92
C ALA A 272 -2.22 -7.87 -7.95
N VAL A 273 -2.74 -6.68 -7.68
CA VAL A 273 -1.96 -5.48 -7.37
C VAL A 273 -2.37 -4.92 -6.02
N ALA A 274 -1.42 -4.45 -5.20
CA ALA A 274 -1.68 -3.92 -3.87
C ALA A 274 -0.77 -2.71 -3.56
N GLY A 275 -1.10 -1.98 -2.48
CA GLY A 275 -0.38 -0.79 -2.04
C GLY A 275 -0.85 0.50 -2.73
N GLY A 276 -0.41 1.67 -2.22
CA GLY A 276 -0.92 2.99 -2.63
C GLY A 276 -0.84 3.28 -4.13
N VAL A 277 0.22 2.80 -4.82
CA VAL A 277 0.37 3.00 -6.27
C VAL A 277 -0.65 2.18 -7.08
N SER A 278 -1.31 1.17 -6.49
CA SER A 278 -2.42 0.45 -7.13
C SER A 278 -3.65 1.33 -7.42
N ALA A 279 -3.72 2.53 -6.83
CA ALA A 279 -4.72 3.54 -7.16
C ALA A 279 -4.47 4.22 -8.53
N ASN A 280 -3.24 4.17 -9.06
CA ASN A 280 -2.85 4.82 -10.30
C ASN A 280 -3.60 4.23 -11.51
N ASN A 281 -4.24 5.11 -12.32
CA ASN A 281 -5.07 4.66 -13.45
C ASN A 281 -4.25 4.07 -14.59
N GLY A 282 -3.05 4.57 -14.85
CA GLY A 282 -2.15 4.00 -15.86
C GLY A 282 -1.80 2.55 -15.54
N LEU A 283 -1.49 2.26 -14.26
CA LEU A 283 -1.22 0.90 -13.80
C LEU A 283 -2.46 -0.01 -13.89
N ARG A 284 -3.63 0.48 -13.47
CA ARG A 284 -4.90 -0.27 -13.58
C ARG A 284 -5.23 -0.63 -15.03
N ASN A 285 -5.09 0.33 -15.94
CA ASN A 285 -5.31 0.11 -17.37
C ASN A 285 -4.33 -0.95 -17.93
N ALA A 286 -3.06 -0.87 -17.55
CA ALA A 286 -2.06 -1.87 -17.97
C ALA A 286 -2.40 -3.28 -17.45
N PHE A 287 -2.94 -3.41 -16.22
CA PHE A 287 -3.46 -4.70 -15.73
C PHE A 287 -4.59 -5.24 -16.60
N HIS A 288 -5.58 -4.41 -16.97
CA HIS A 288 -6.68 -4.82 -17.83
C HIS A 288 -6.19 -5.22 -19.25
N GLU A 289 -5.26 -4.46 -19.83
CA GLU A 289 -4.66 -4.79 -21.12
C GLU A 289 -3.92 -6.13 -21.10
N HIS A 290 -3.13 -6.38 -20.03
CA HIS A 290 -2.41 -7.63 -19.87
C HIS A 290 -3.34 -8.81 -19.60
N ALA A 291 -4.43 -8.60 -18.82
CA ALA A 291 -5.46 -9.61 -18.63
C ALA A 291 -6.06 -10.06 -19.98
N GLN A 292 -6.44 -9.12 -20.83
CA GLN A 292 -6.98 -9.43 -22.17
C GLN A 292 -5.94 -10.12 -23.07
N LYS A 293 -4.70 -9.63 -23.05
CA LYS A 293 -3.65 -10.12 -23.94
C LYS A 293 -3.07 -11.48 -23.57
N TYR A 294 -2.95 -11.76 -22.27
CA TYR A 294 -2.25 -12.92 -21.74
C TYR A 294 -3.15 -13.89 -20.97
N GLY A 295 -4.44 -13.60 -20.88
CA GLY A 295 -5.40 -14.45 -20.17
C GLY A 295 -5.23 -14.45 -18.64
N TRP A 296 -4.75 -13.33 -18.06
CA TRP A 296 -4.65 -13.22 -16.62
C TRP A 296 -6.01 -13.00 -15.99
N LYS A 297 -6.24 -13.62 -14.85
CA LYS A 297 -7.33 -13.28 -13.96
C LYS A 297 -6.81 -12.27 -12.94
N ILE A 298 -7.28 -11.03 -13.04
CA ILE A 298 -6.70 -9.91 -12.31
C ILE A 298 -7.56 -9.49 -11.11
N TYR A 299 -6.89 -9.03 -10.06
CA TYR A 299 -7.50 -8.51 -8.85
C TYR A 299 -6.92 -7.13 -8.54
N ILE A 300 -7.76 -6.13 -8.62
CA ILE A 300 -7.42 -4.73 -8.38
C ILE A 300 -8.25 -4.27 -7.17
N PRO A 301 -7.63 -3.76 -6.09
CA PRO A 301 -8.38 -3.41 -4.89
C PRO A 301 -9.31 -2.22 -5.16
N LYS A 302 -10.43 -2.16 -4.41
CA LYS A 302 -11.26 -0.96 -4.34
C LYS A 302 -10.41 0.20 -3.82
N PHE A 303 -10.70 1.43 -4.26
CA PHE A 303 -9.90 2.60 -3.90
C PHE A 303 -9.73 2.79 -2.39
N GLY A 304 -10.74 2.46 -1.58
CA GLY A 304 -10.67 2.54 -0.12
C GLY A 304 -9.67 1.57 0.54
N TYR A 305 -9.14 0.60 -0.21
CA TYR A 305 -8.17 -0.39 0.30
C TYR A 305 -6.79 -0.29 -0.36
N THR A 306 -6.56 0.73 -1.19
CA THR A 306 -5.26 0.93 -1.86
C THR A 306 -4.22 1.55 -0.92
N THR A 307 -4.62 2.50 -0.10
CA THR A 307 -3.76 3.18 0.89
C THR A 307 -3.81 2.49 2.25
N ASP A 308 -3.04 2.99 3.21
CA ASP A 308 -2.98 2.46 4.57
C ASP A 308 -4.36 2.51 5.23
N ASN A 309 -4.82 1.37 5.72
CA ASN A 309 -6.13 1.25 6.34
C ASN A 309 -6.17 0.08 7.33
N ALA A 310 -7.02 0.18 8.35
CA ALA A 310 -7.12 -0.87 9.36
C ALA A 310 -7.95 -2.09 8.92
N ALA A 311 -8.72 -2.00 7.82
CA ALA A 311 -9.46 -3.15 7.32
C ALA A 311 -8.52 -4.25 6.82
N MET A 312 -7.39 -3.90 6.18
CA MET A 312 -6.35 -4.83 5.77
C MET A 312 -5.67 -5.51 6.98
N ILE A 313 -5.54 -4.79 8.09
CA ILE A 313 -4.98 -5.33 9.34
C ILE A 313 -6.00 -6.24 10.03
N ALA A 314 -7.27 -5.85 10.03
CA ALA A 314 -8.34 -6.64 10.63
C ALA A 314 -8.56 -7.98 9.89
N ILE A 315 -8.54 -8.00 8.53
CA ILE A 315 -8.70 -9.26 7.77
C ILE A 315 -7.50 -10.18 7.93
N THR A 316 -6.29 -9.63 7.95
CA THR A 316 -5.08 -10.42 8.24
C THR A 316 -5.13 -10.98 9.65
N GLY A 317 -5.55 -10.15 10.61
CA GLY A 317 -5.76 -10.57 12.00
C GLY A 317 -6.84 -11.64 12.15
N TYR A 318 -7.88 -11.58 11.35
CA TYR A 318 -8.94 -12.61 11.33
C TYR A 318 -8.40 -13.98 10.91
N PHE A 319 -7.61 -14.07 9.83
CA PHE A 319 -6.99 -15.33 9.42
C PHE A 319 -6.06 -15.89 10.50
N LYS A 320 -5.19 -15.05 11.06
CA LYS A 320 -4.29 -15.44 12.14
C LYS A 320 -5.04 -15.85 13.41
N TYR A 321 -6.16 -15.20 13.73
CA TYR A 321 -7.01 -15.59 14.85
C TYR A 321 -7.60 -17.00 14.69
N LEU A 322 -8.06 -17.37 13.49
CA LEU A 322 -8.60 -18.70 13.21
C LEU A 322 -7.54 -19.78 13.43
N ASP A 323 -6.28 -19.50 13.11
CA ASP A 323 -5.14 -20.41 13.35
C ASP A 323 -4.55 -20.30 14.76
N LYS A 324 -5.12 -19.43 15.62
CA LYS A 324 -4.63 -19.15 16.97
C LYS A 324 -3.19 -18.63 17.02
N ASP A 325 -2.76 -17.95 15.95
CA ASP A 325 -1.45 -17.28 15.88
C ASP A 325 -1.49 -15.95 16.65
N PHE A 326 -1.36 -16.07 17.96
CA PHE A 326 -1.39 -14.95 18.89
C PHE A 326 0.02 -14.50 19.25
N CYS A 327 0.20 -13.22 19.53
CA CYS A 327 1.48 -12.69 19.99
C CYS A 327 1.47 -12.39 21.50
N SER A 328 2.67 -12.46 22.09
CA SER A 328 2.86 -12.07 23.48
C SER A 328 3.02 -10.55 23.62
N ILE A 329 2.78 -10.03 24.84
CA ILE A 329 2.81 -8.60 25.14
C ILE A 329 4.20 -7.98 25.04
N ASP A 330 5.26 -8.77 25.16
CA ASP A 330 6.66 -8.34 25.10
C ASP A 330 7.18 -8.11 23.67
N LYS A 331 6.46 -8.56 22.64
CA LYS A 331 6.88 -8.37 21.24
C LYS A 331 7.03 -6.88 20.89
N PRO A 332 8.24 -6.39 20.52
CA PRO A 332 8.44 -4.98 20.13
C PRO A 332 7.96 -4.68 18.73
N ALA A 333 7.66 -3.42 18.42
CA ALA A 333 7.54 -2.94 17.05
C ALA A 333 8.86 -3.06 16.28
N TYR A 334 8.82 -3.09 14.95
CA TYR A 334 9.99 -3.07 14.08
C TYR A 334 9.79 -2.14 12.89
N SER A 335 10.79 -1.31 12.58
CA SER A 335 10.70 -0.33 11.47
C SER A 335 10.99 -0.94 10.11
N ARG A 336 11.70 -2.07 10.06
CA ARG A 336 12.08 -2.76 8.82
C ARG A 336 11.92 -4.26 8.97
N VAL A 337 11.34 -4.89 7.97
CA VAL A 337 11.22 -6.35 7.85
C VAL A 337 10.83 -6.69 6.41
N THR A 338 11.22 -7.86 5.96
CA THR A 338 10.75 -8.45 4.70
C THR A 338 9.48 -9.27 4.95
N ILE A 339 8.64 -9.38 3.96
CA ILE A 339 7.56 -10.38 3.92
C ILE A 339 8.19 -11.78 3.95
N LYS A 340 7.61 -12.65 4.74
CA LYS A 340 7.95 -14.08 4.79
C LYS A 340 6.71 -14.90 4.60
#